data_6a9d46a7415502ffd5194ecbccdc1a00
#
_entry.id   6a9d46a7415502ffd5194ecbccdc1a00
#
_cell.length_a   1.000
_cell.length_b   1.000
_cell.length_c   1.000
_cell.angle_alpha   90.00
_cell.angle_beta   90.00
_cell.angle_gamma   90.00
#
_symmetry.space_group_name_H-M   'P 1'
#
loop_
_entity.id
_entity.type
_entity.pdbx_description
1 polymer ?
#
loop_
_entity_poly.entity_id
_entity_poly.type
_entity_poly.pdbx_seq_one_letter_code
_entity_poly.pdbx_strand_id
1 'polypeptide(L)'
;MITAIVFVKADVARIPEVAEEIAALDGVSEVYSVTGQIDLIALVRVRDHDDVASVVADRLNKVPGVTATETHIAFRAYSQHDLESAFSLGLD
;
A
#
# COMPACT_ATOMS: atom_id res chain seq x y z
N MET A 1 -13.23 -3.33 4.21
CA MET A 1 -11.83 -3.37 3.69
C MET A 1 -10.89 -2.63 4.61
N ILE A 2 -9.75 -3.22 4.84
CA ILE A 2 -8.69 -2.58 5.59
C ILE A 2 -7.65 -2.07 4.61
N THR A 3 -7.22 -0.83 4.78
CA THR A 3 -6.19 -0.21 3.95
C THR A 3 -4.94 -0.03 4.79
N ALA A 4 -3.81 -0.52 4.28
CA ALA A 4 -2.51 -0.28 4.87
C ALA A 4 -1.65 0.49 3.88
N ILE A 5 -0.89 1.43 4.40
CA ILE A 5 0.04 2.23 3.63
C ILE A 5 1.44 1.80 4.03
N VAL A 6 2.19 1.25 3.08
CA VAL A 6 3.50 0.68 3.37
C VAL A 6 4.58 1.54 2.73
N PHE A 7 5.44 2.10 3.56
CA PHE A 7 6.61 2.85 3.11
C PHE A 7 7.75 1.86 2.92
N VAL A 8 8.35 1.88 1.73
CA VAL A 8 9.34 0.89 1.33
C VAL A 8 10.65 1.58 0.99
N LYS A 9 11.73 1.09 1.56
CA LYS A 9 13.09 1.43 1.12
C LYS A 9 13.62 0.25 0.32
N ALA A 10 14.22 0.55 -0.81
CA ALA A 10 14.72 -0.47 -1.71
C ALA A 10 16.14 -0.15 -2.16
N ASP A 11 16.84 -1.19 -2.61
CA ASP A 11 18.13 -1.02 -3.27
C ASP A 11 17.93 -0.08 -4.47
N VAL A 12 18.71 0.99 -4.50
CA VAL A 12 18.60 2.02 -5.54
C VAL A 12 18.69 1.43 -6.94
N ALA A 13 19.51 0.41 -7.11
CA ALA A 13 19.71 -0.23 -8.41
C ALA A 13 18.52 -1.08 -8.85
N ARG A 14 17.56 -1.35 -7.95
CA ARG A 14 16.44 -2.26 -8.21
C ARG A 14 15.07 -1.64 -7.99
N ILE A 15 14.97 -0.34 -7.88
CA ILE A 15 13.68 0.30 -7.56
C ILE A 15 12.56 -0.10 -8.54
N PRO A 16 12.75 -0.04 -9.88
CA PRO A 16 11.68 -0.44 -10.78
C PRO A 16 11.29 -1.93 -10.65
N GLU A 17 12.27 -2.81 -10.50
CA GLU A 17 12.02 -4.25 -10.37
C GLU A 17 11.26 -4.55 -9.08
N VAL A 18 11.67 -3.92 -7.98
CA VAL A 18 10.99 -4.07 -6.68
C VAL A 18 9.56 -3.56 -6.78
N ALA A 19 9.34 -2.40 -7.40
CA ALA A 19 8.00 -1.84 -7.55
C ALA A 19 7.09 -2.78 -8.35
N GLU A 20 7.59 -3.36 -9.42
CA GLU A 20 6.82 -4.30 -10.25
C GLU A 20 6.48 -5.58 -9.48
N GLU A 21 7.44 -6.12 -8.74
CA GLU A 21 7.21 -7.33 -7.95
C GLU A 21 6.18 -7.09 -6.84
N ILE A 22 6.28 -5.95 -6.15
CA ILE A 22 5.31 -5.61 -5.10
C ILE A 22 3.92 -5.42 -5.72
N ALA A 23 3.83 -4.72 -6.85
CA ALA A 23 2.55 -4.46 -7.49
C ALA A 23 1.84 -5.75 -7.94
N ALA A 24 2.59 -6.82 -8.18
CA ALA A 24 2.04 -8.11 -8.58
C ALA A 24 1.51 -8.95 -7.42
N LEU A 25 1.76 -8.55 -6.18
CA LEU A 25 1.31 -9.31 -5.02
C LEU A 25 -0.19 -9.17 -4.82
N ASP A 26 -0.85 -10.29 -4.50
CA ASP A 26 -2.26 -10.25 -4.10
C ASP A 26 -2.42 -9.38 -2.86
N GLY A 27 -3.42 -8.51 -2.85
CA GLY A 27 -3.68 -7.60 -1.75
C GLY A 27 -3.03 -6.24 -1.93
N VAL A 28 -2.08 -6.09 -2.83
CA VAL A 28 -1.51 -4.80 -3.18
C VAL A 28 -2.36 -4.16 -4.27
N SER A 29 -2.88 -2.99 -3.98
CA SER A 29 -3.75 -2.25 -4.89
C SER A 29 -2.94 -1.44 -5.90
N GLU A 30 -1.90 -0.76 -5.44
CA GLU A 30 -1.04 0.05 -6.29
C GLU A 30 0.26 0.38 -5.58
N VAL A 31 1.28 0.74 -6.36
CA VAL A 31 2.59 1.11 -5.84
C VAL A 31 3.01 2.41 -6.51
N TYR A 32 3.49 3.34 -5.72
CA TYR A 32 4.02 4.61 -6.21
C TYR A 32 5.51 4.70 -5.97
N SER A 33 6.25 5.15 -6.96
CA SER A 33 7.63 5.60 -6.77
C SER A 33 7.58 7.04 -6.32
N VAL A 34 8.29 7.38 -5.26
CA VAL A 34 8.19 8.69 -4.63
C VAL A 34 9.56 9.30 -4.39
N THR A 35 9.57 10.62 -4.17
CA THR A 35 10.78 11.32 -3.76
C THR A 35 10.85 11.36 -2.23
N GLY A 36 12.02 11.63 -1.70
CA GLY A 36 12.24 11.76 -0.26
C GLY A 36 13.04 10.61 0.32
N GLN A 37 12.85 10.36 1.61
CA GLN A 37 13.65 9.37 2.34
C GLN A 37 13.22 7.93 2.07
N ILE A 38 12.02 7.73 1.54
CA ILE A 38 11.54 6.42 1.14
C ILE A 38 11.49 6.36 -0.38
N ASP A 39 11.50 5.15 -0.92
CA ASP A 39 11.57 4.96 -2.37
C ASP A 39 10.23 4.62 -2.98
N LEU A 40 9.41 3.85 -2.28
CA LEU A 40 8.12 3.41 -2.78
C LEU A 40 7.06 3.51 -1.70
N ILE A 41 5.81 3.71 -2.12
CA ILE A 41 4.65 3.60 -1.25
C ILE A 41 3.73 2.56 -1.88
N ALA A 42 3.42 1.51 -1.13
CA ALA A 42 2.49 0.48 -1.55
C ALA A 42 1.18 0.63 -0.79
N LEU A 43 0.06 0.58 -1.49
CA LEU A 43 -1.25 0.54 -0.87
C LEU A 43 -1.75 -0.90 -0.86
N VAL A 44 -2.02 -1.39 0.34
CA VAL A 44 -2.51 -2.75 0.57
C VAL A 44 -3.97 -2.64 0.99
N ARG A 45 -4.85 -3.39 0.32
CA ARG A 45 -6.27 -3.42 0.63
C ARG A 45 -6.72 -4.86 0.78
N VAL A 46 -7.11 -5.22 1.99
CA VAL A 46 -7.47 -6.59 2.34
C VAL A 46 -8.68 -6.57 3.26
N ARG A 47 -9.22 -7.76 3.57
CA ARG A 47 -10.42 -7.88 4.40
C ARG A 47 -10.12 -7.83 5.88
N ASP A 48 -9.05 -8.49 6.32
CA ASP A 48 -8.74 -8.67 7.73
C ASP A 48 -7.35 -8.21 8.07
N HIS A 49 -7.11 -7.90 9.36
CA HIS A 49 -5.78 -7.53 9.83
C HIS A 49 -4.74 -8.62 9.59
N ASP A 50 -5.14 -9.90 9.75
CA ASP A 50 -4.22 -11.01 9.50
C ASP A 50 -3.76 -11.03 8.04
N ASP A 51 -4.62 -10.61 7.12
CA ASP A 51 -4.24 -10.51 5.70
C ASP A 51 -3.19 -9.44 5.47
N VAL A 52 -3.21 -8.36 6.24
CA VAL A 52 -2.14 -7.34 6.16
C VAL A 52 -0.80 -7.98 6.50
N ALA A 53 -0.74 -8.76 7.58
CA ALA A 53 0.48 -9.45 7.96
C ALA A 53 0.94 -10.41 6.87
N SER A 54 0.02 -11.14 6.26
CA SER A 54 0.36 -12.08 5.18
C SER A 54 0.95 -11.36 3.97
N VAL A 55 0.37 -10.23 3.58
CA VAL A 55 0.89 -9.48 2.44
C VAL A 55 2.22 -8.83 2.76
N VAL A 56 2.33 -8.16 3.89
CA VAL A 56 3.53 -7.38 4.22
C VAL A 56 4.65 -8.27 4.73
N ALA A 57 4.41 -9.03 5.80
CA ALA A 57 5.48 -9.79 6.45
C ALA A 57 5.90 -11.01 5.63
N ASP A 58 4.95 -11.72 5.06
CA ASP A 58 5.24 -12.98 4.37
C ASP A 58 5.63 -12.80 2.91
N ARG A 59 5.24 -11.70 2.28
CA ARG A 59 5.47 -11.51 0.85
C ARG A 59 6.25 -10.24 0.53
N LEU A 60 5.74 -9.07 0.89
CA LEU A 60 6.37 -7.81 0.51
C LEU A 60 7.79 -7.68 1.09
N ASN A 61 7.94 -7.98 2.37
CA ASN A 61 9.24 -7.89 3.03
C ASN A 61 10.27 -8.88 2.47
N LYS A 62 9.82 -9.88 1.72
CA LYS A 62 10.70 -10.89 1.12
C LYS A 62 11.04 -10.61 -0.34
N VAL A 63 10.53 -9.55 -0.91
CA VAL A 63 10.88 -9.18 -2.29
C VAL A 63 12.35 -8.80 -2.33
N PRO A 64 13.15 -9.41 -3.22
CA PRO A 64 14.56 -9.09 -3.33
C PRO A 64 14.77 -7.62 -3.66
N GLY A 65 15.59 -6.94 -2.89
CA GLY A 65 15.85 -5.52 -3.05
C GLY A 65 15.13 -4.64 -2.03
N VAL A 66 14.13 -5.16 -1.32
CA VAL A 66 13.50 -4.44 -0.22
C VAL A 66 14.45 -4.46 0.98
N THR A 67 14.81 -3.27 1.47
CA THR A 67 15.76 -3.14 2.59
C THR A 67 15.08 -2.80 3.90
N ALA A 68 13.97 -2.09 3.87
CA ALA A 68 13.21 -1.74 5.06
C ALA A 68 11.79 -1.38 4.69
N THR A 69 10.85 -1.62 5.59
CA THR A 69 9.46 -1.23 5.41
C THR A 69 8.88 -0.67 6.70
N GLU A 70 7.89 0.18 6.54
CA GLU A 70 7.12 0.72 7.66
C GLU A 70 5.66 0.70 7.23
N THR A 71 4.82 0.03 8.01
CA THR A 71 3.41 -0.17 7.68
C THR A 71 2.51 0.65 8.58
N HIS A 72 1.60 1.40 7.98
CA HIS A 72 0.59 2.17 8.69
C HIS A 72 -0.78 1.65 8.31
N ILE A 73 -1.59 1.32 9.31
CA ILE A 73 -2.99 0.95 9.09
C ILE A 73 -3.81 2.23 9.07
N ALA A 74 -4.55 2.45 7.99
CA ALA A 74 -5.41 3.62 7.89
C ALA A 74 -6.69 3.38 8.69
N PHE A 75 -7.04 4.33 9.58
CA PHE A 75 -8.30 4.25 10.31
C PHE A 75 -9.47 4.65 9.43
N ARG A 76 -9.36 5.77 8.74
CA ARG A 76 -10.43 6.33 7.93
C ARG A 76 -9.88 7.08 6.75
N ALA A 77 -10.64 7.07 5.67
CA ALA A 77 -10.36 7.91 4.52
C ALA A 77 -11.29 9.13 4.56
N TYR A 78 -10.74 10.29 4.28
CA TYR A 78 -11.50 11.52 4.16
C TYR A 78 -11.27 12.09 2.78
N SER A 79 -12.35 12.29 2.03
CA SER A 79 -12.23 12.92 0.72
C SER A 79 -13.53 13.66 0.41
N GLN A 80 -13.42 14.77 -0.28
CA GLN A 80 -14.56 15.54 -0.73
C GLN A 80 -15.41 14.74 -1.73
N HIS A 81 -14.73 13.99 -2.59
CA HIS A 81 -15.38 13.13 -3.57
C HIS A 81 -16.25 12.05 -2.92
N ASP A 82 -15.76 11.41 -1.87
CA ASP A 82 -16.50 10.37 -1.17
C ASP A 82 -17.74 10.94 -0.49
N LEU A 83 -17.62 12.13 0.10
CA LEU A 83 -18.74 12.80 0.73
C LEU A 83 -19.82 13.16 -0.29
N GLU A 84 -19.42 13.69 -1.44
CA GLU A 84 -20.34 14.03 -2.51
C GLU A 84 -21.03 12.79 -3.05
N SER A 85 -20.30 11.71 -3.24
CA SER A 85 -20.88 10.45 -3.70
C SER A 85 -21.90 9.89 -2.71
N ALA A 86 -21.63 9.98 -1.43
CA ALA A 86 -22.57 9.54 -0.40
C ALA A 86 -23.87 10.33 -0.45
N PHE A 87 -23.80 11.65 -0.60
CA PHE A 87 -24.99 12.49 -0.71
C PHE A 87 -25.73 12.19 -2.02
N SER A 88 -25.03 11.97 -3.11
CA SER A 88 -25.65 11.69 -4.40
C SER A 88 -26.42 10.37 -4.41
N LEU A 89 -26.05 9.43 -3.53
CA LEU A 89 -26.70 8.13 -3.47
C LEU A 89 -27.97 8.10 -2.65
N GLY A 90 -28.50 9.27 -2.28
CA GLY A 90 -29.82 9.33 -1.71
C GLY A 90 -29.88 9.53 -0.22
N LEU A 91 -28.86 10.08 0.36
CA LEU A 91 -28.87 10.47 1.77
C LEU A 91 -29.55 11.81 1.98
N ASP A 92 -29.84 12.50 0.93
CA ASP A 92 -30.56 13.79 0.92
C ASP A 92 -32.06 13.62 0.95
#